data_d16f43e3c3b57c79d77fe16d24752254
#
_entry.id   d16f43e3c3b57c79d77fe16d24752254
#
_cell.length_a   1.000
_cell.length_b   1.000
_cell.length_c   1.000
_cell.angle_alpha   90.00
_cell.angle_beta   90.00
_cell.angle_gamma   90.00
#
_symmetry.space_group_name_H-M   'P 1'
#
loop_
_entity.id
_entity.type
_entity.pdbx_description
1 polymer ?
#
loop_
_entity_poly.entity_id
_entity_poly.type
_entity_poly.pdbx_seq_one_letter_code
_entity_poly.pdbx_strand_id
1 'polypeptide(L)'
;MLLAFTAPGAQAQETVLNLYSARHYQTDENLYTHFTQLTGIKINRIEGKEDELLERIKNESTNSPADVLLTVDAARLAAAHELGLFAPVKSKTLETRIPAYLRTDDWFSFSSRARVIVYNKATIKAGQVRNYADLANPALRNQVCIRSGSHPYNLSLMASIIAHEGEQKAEAWARGLVANFARAPKGGDTDQIKAVAAGECGVALANSYYVARLMRSDKADDKKTMAAVGIIWPNQTTSGTHINVSGGGMLKYAPHKEAAVKFLEYLASDEAQRYFAEGNNEWPVVASVKVRNPALDSLGTFKMDTLPVGSLAMYRAKAQVIFDRVGLR
;
A
#
# COMPACT_ATOMS: atom_id res chain seq x y z
N MET A 1 -52.90 -45.76 -9.74
CA MET A 1 -52.09 -45.30 -8.60
C MET A 1 -50.79 -44.77 -9.17
N LEU A 2 -50.75 -43.43 -9.46
CA LEU A 2 -49.56 -42.78 -10.02
C LEU A 2 -48.67 -42.38 -8.84
N LEU A 3 -47.49 -42.94 -8.77
CA LEU A 3 -46.42 -42.50 -7.86
C LEU A 3 -45.73 -41.28 -8.47
N ALA A 4 -45.91 -40.10 -7.88
CA ALA A 4 -45.18 -38.89 -8.19
C ALA A 4 -43.80 -38.98 -7.56
N PHE A 5 -42.75 -39.15 -8.39
CA PHE A 5 -41.37 -38.96 -7.97
C PHE A 5 -41.09 -37.46 -7.82
N THR A 6 -41.03 -36.96 -6.61
CA THR A 6 -40.47 -35.66 -6.31
C THR A 6 -38.95 -35.76 -6.44
N ALA A 7 -38.38 -35.11 -7.46
CA ALA A 7 -36.91 -34.95 -7.56
C ALA A 7 -36.45 -34.12 -6.35
N PRO A 8 -35.34 -34.51 -5.66
CA PRO A 8 -34.73 -33.68 -4.63
C PRO A 8 -34.26 -32.37 -5.28
N GLY A 9 -34.75 -31.24 -4.78
CA GLY A 9 -34.27 -29.93 -5.19
C GLY A 9 -32.76 -29.87 -4.94
N ALA A 10 -31.99 -29.62 -5.99
CA ALA A 10 -30.60 -29.31 -5.87
C ALA A 10 -30.48 -28.09 -4.98
N GLN A 11 -30.06 -28.25 -3.73
CA GLN A 11 -29.62 -27.12 -2.90
C GLN A 11 -28.44 -26.49 -3.66
N ALA A 12 -28.65 -25.28 -4.13
CA ALA A 12 -27.53 -24.50 -4.68
C ALA A 12 -26.45 -24.44 -3.61
N GLN A 13 -25.32 -25.06 -3.86
CA GLN A 13 -24.18 -25.03 -2.96
C GLN A 13 -23.79 -23.56 -2.77
N GLU A 14 -23.83 -23.08 -1.51
CA GLU A 14 -23.51 -21.68 -1.19
C GLU A 14 -22.12 -21.37 -1.75
N THR A 15 -22.03 -20.47 -2.74
CA THR A 15 -20.75 -20.12 -3.34
C THR A 15 -19.98 -19.27 -2.34
N VAL A 16 -18.81 -19.72 -1.93
CA VAL A 16 -17.96 -19.03 -0.96
C VAL A 16 -16.65 -18.58 -1.58
N LEU A 17 -16.05 -17.57 -0.97
CA LEU A 17 -14.68 -17.10 -1.22
C LEU A 17 -13.92 -17.10 0.12
N ASN A 18 -12.82 -17.82 0.19
CA ASN A 18 -11.95 -17.82 1.35
C ASN A 18 -10.81 -16.81 1.14
N LEU A 19 -10.87 -15.71 1.88
CA LEU A 19 -9.97 -14.58 1.75
C LEU A 19 -8.95 -14.57 2.90
N TYR A 20 -7.64 -14.62 2.56
CA TYR A 20 -6.57 -14.30 3.49
C TYR A 20 -6.15 -12.85 3.27
N SER A 21 -6.25 -12.02 4.31
CA SER A 21 -6.07 -10.58 4.19
C SER A 21 -5.15 -10.00 5.26
N ALA A 22 -4.13 -9.31 4.82
CA ALA A 22 -3.34 -8.43 5.67
C ALA A 22 -3.93 -7.00 5.76
N ARG A 23 -5.02 -6.74 5.04
CA ARG A 23 -5.80 -5.52 5.16
C ARG A 23 -6.69 -5.63 6.39
N HIS A 24 -6.59 -4.66 7.28
CA HIS A 24 -7.30 -4.62 8.56
C HIS A 24 -8.04 -3.29 8.75
N TYR A 25 -8.50 -2.70 7.62
CA TYR A 25 -9.25 -1.45 7.67
C TYR A 25 -10.73 -1.72 7.90
N GLN A 26 -11.29 -1.13 8.95
CA GLN A 26 -12.72 -1.27 9.23
C GLN A 26 -13.61 -0.83 8.06
N THR A 27 -13.13 0.09 7.26
CA THR A 27 -13.81 0.56 6.04
C THR A 27 -13.91 -0.49 4.93
N ASP A 28 -13.07 -1.53 4.95
CA ASP A 28 -13.13 -2.64 3.98
C ASP A 28 -14.37 -3.53 4.20
N GLU A 29 -15.04 -3.46 5.35
CA GLU A 29 -16.31 -4.19 5.59
C GLU A 29 -17.38 -3.84 4.57
N ASN A 30 -17.50 -2.58 4.20
CA ASN A 30 -18.45 -2.14 3.18
C ASN A 30 -18.12 -2.73 1.80
N LEU A 31 -16.82 -2.82 1.47
CA LEU A 31 -16.33 -3.44 0.25
C LEU A 31 -16.74 -4.91 0.16
N TYR A 32 -16.53 -5.68 1.22
CA TYR A 32 -16.86 -7.10 1.27
C TYR A 32 -18.37 -7.36 1.28
N THR A 33 -19.09 -6.57 2.04
CA THR A 33 -20.58 -6.64 2.10
C THR A 33 -21.19 -6.37 0.73
N HIS A 34 -20.70 -5.33 0.05
CA HIS A 34 -21.21 -4.98 -1.29
C HIS A 34 -20.90 -6.08 -2.33
N PHE A 35 -19.70 -6.68 -2.30
CA PHE A 35 -19.39 -7.82 -3.15
C PHE A 35 -20.36 -8.98 -2.93
N THR A 36 -20.65 -9.32 -1.67
CA THR A 36 -21.59 -10.39 -1.34
C THR A 36 -23.01 -10.06 -1.81
N GLN A 37 -23.47 -8.83 -1.64
CA GLN A 37 -24.79 -8.38 -2.10
C GLN A 37 -24.92 -8.45 -3.63
N LEU A 38 -23.84 -8.07 -4.35
CA LEU A 38 -23.82 -8.04 -5.80
C LEU A 38 -23.78 -9.44 -6.43
N THR A 39 -23.07 -10.38 -5.80
CA THR A 39 -22.73 -11.67 -6.41
C THR A 39 -23.40 -12.87 -5.76
N GLY A 40 -23.90 -12.73 -4.54
CA GLY A 40 -24.34 -13.84 -3.69
C GLY A 40 -23.19 -14.68 -3.12
N ILE A 41 -21.92 -14.35 -3.41
CA ILE A 41 -20.74 -15.06 -2.93
C ILE A 41 -20.42 -14.59 -1.52
N LYS A 42 -20.41 -15.51 -0.55
CA LYS A 42 -20.06 -15.21 0.84
C LYS A 42 -18.54 -15.20 1.02
N ILE A 43 -18.03 -14.19 1.71
CA ILE A 43 -16.60 -14.10 2.03
C ILE A 43 -16.34 -14.66 3.42
N ASN A 44 -15.52 -15.72 3.49
CA ASN A 44 -14.92 -16.21 4.72
C ASN A 44 -13.52 -15.59 4.82
N ARG A 45 -13.26 -14.85 5.88
CA ARG A 45 -12.04 -14.06 5.99
C ARG A 45 -11.15 -14.52 7.14
N ILE A 46 -9.85 -14.63 6.87
CA ILE A 46 -8.79 -14.75 7.88
C ILE A 46 -7.89 -13.54 7.74
N GLU A 47 -7.78 -12.77 8.80
CA GLU A 47 -6.90 -11.63 8.89
C GLU A 47 -5.66 -11.96 9.71
N GLY A 48 -4.50 -11.42 9.29
CA GLY A 48 -3.23 -11.64 9.96
C GLY A 48 -2.14 -10.73 9.42
N LYS A 49 -0.97 -10.81 10.03
CA LYS A 49 0.20 -10.13 9.49
C LYS A 49 0.66 -10.79 8.19
N GLU A 50 1.18 -9.99 7.28
CA GLU A 50 1.58 -10.43 5.94
C GLU A 50 2.51 -11.66 5.98
N ASP A 51 3.56 -11.63 6.81
CA ASP A 51 4.52 -12.72 6.91
C ASP A 51 3.88 -14.01 7.47
N GLU A 52 2.99 -13.86 8.45
CA GLU A 52 2.26 -15.00 9.05
C GLU A 52 1.32 -15.65 8.03
N LEU A 53 0.64 -14.83 7.21
CA LEU A 53 -0.23 -15.35 6.15
C LEU A 53 0.56 -16.06 5.03
N LEU A 54 1.70 -15.51 4.62
CA LEU A 54 2.56 -16.13 3.62
C LEU A 54 3.08 -17.49 4.10
N GLU A 55 3.60 -17.58 5.32
CA GLU A 55 4.06 -18.84 5.90
C GLU A 55 2.91 -19.84 6.09
N ARG A 56 1.72 -19.36 6.47
CA ARG A 56 0.54 -20.21 6.58
C ARG A 56 0.16 -20.83 5.24
N ILE A 57 0.05 -20.03 4.16
CA ILE A 57 -0.29 -20.51 2.82
C ILE A 57 0.74 -21.54 2.35
N LYS A 58 2.03 -21.26 2.57
CA LYS A 58 3.12 -22.17 2.22
C LYS A 58 3.04 -23.51 2.96
N ASN A 59 2.74 -23.48 4.26
CA ASN A 59 2.60 -24.69 5.08
C ASN A 59 1.34 -25.50 4.75
N GLU A 60 0.23 -24.82 4.46
CA GLU A 60 -1.02 -25.46 4.01
C GLU A 60 -0.87 -26.10 2.62
N SER A 61 -0.03 -25.53 1.76
CA SER A 61 0.31 -26.03 0.42
C SER A 61 -0.94 -26.38 -0.39
N THR A 62 -1.03 -27.61 -0.91
CA THR A 62 -2.17 -28.11 -1.71
C THR A 62 -3.47 -28.24 -0.92
N ASN A 63 -3.41 -28.21 0.41
CA ASN A 63 -4.55 -28.30 1.30
C ASN A 63 -5.05 -26.93 1.78
N SER A 64 -4.47 -25.83 1.27
CA SER A 64 -4.92 -24.51 1.66
C SER A 64 -6.37 -24.29 1.26
N PRO A 65 -7.23 -23.87 2.19
CA PRO A 65 -8.61 -23.50 1.86
C PRO A 65 -8.71 -22.12 1.21
N ALA A 66 -7.63 -21.33 1.18
CA ALA A 66 -7.63 -19.94 0.76
C ALA A 66 -7.72 -19.82 -0.77
N ASP A 67 -8.57 -18.91 -1.23
CA ASP A 67 -8.76 -18.58 -2.64
C ASP A 67 -7.95 -17.37 -3.08
N VAL A 68 -7.93 -16.33 -2.24
CA VAL A 68 -7.28 -15.06 -2.54
C VAL A 68 -6.41 -14.62 -1.37
N LEU A 69 -5.24 -14.08 -1.68
CA LEU A 69 -4.41 -13.33 -0.73
C LEU A 69 -4.47 -11.85 -1.07
N LEU A 70 -4.82 -10.99 -0.08
CA LEU A 70 -4.68 -9.53 -0.15
C LEU A 70 -3.57 -9.06 0.79
N THR A 71 -2.71 -8.20 0.29
CA THR A 71 -1.66 -7.54 1.08
C THR A 71 -1.68 -6.02 0.90
N VAL A 72 -0.94 -5.31 1.76
CA VAL A 72 -0.84 -3.85 1.72
C VAL A 72 0.54 -3.37 1.26
N ASP A 73 1.34 -4.24 0.63
CA ASP A 73 2.71 -3.89 0.20
C ASP A 73 3.12 -4.65 -1.06
N ALA A 74 3.64 -3.92 -2.06
CA ALA A 74 4.09 -4.49 -3.34
C ALA A 74 5.20 -5.55 -3.17
N ALA A 75 6.11 -5.35 -2.20
CA ALA A 75 7.18 -6.30 -1.97
C ALA A 75 6.65 -7.63 -1.39
N ARG A 76 5.52 -7.61 -0.69
CA ARG A 76 4.85 -8.82 -0.20
C ARG A 76 4.14 -9.57 -1.32
N LEU A 77 3.51 -8.84 -2.24
CA LEU A 77 2.95 -9.44 -3.47
C LEU A 77 4.03 -10.13 -4.28
N ALA A 78 5.16 -9.45 -4.48
CA ALA A 78 6.27 -10.03 -5.21
C ALA A 78 6.92 -11.21 -4.47
N ALA A 79 7.02 -11.18 -3.14
CA ALA A 79 7.48 -12.34 -2.36
C ALA A 79 6.55 -13.55 -2.51
N ALA A 80 5.23 -13.34 -2.51
CA ALA A 80 4.26 -14.40 -2.77
C ALA A 80 4.40 -14.96 -4.20
N HIS A 81 4.65 -14.09 -5.18
CA HIS A 81 4.95 -14.48 -6.56
C HIS A 81 6.23 -15.33 -6.66
N GLU A 82 7.34 -14.88 -6.07
CA GLU A 82 8.63 -15.60 -6.07
C GLU A 82 8.52 -16.98 -5.41
N LEU A 83 7.68 -17.10 -4.37
CA LEU A 83 7.38 -18.37 -3.71
C LEU A 83 6.42 -19.26 -4.52
N GLY A 84 5.93 -18.81 -5.68
CA GLY A 84 5.00 -19.54 -6.53
C GLY A 84 3.64 -19.79 -5.87
N LEU A 85 3.19 -18.90 -4.98
CA LEU A 85 1.93 -19.03 -4.24
C LEU A 85 0.71 -18.61 -5.06
N PHE A 86 0.89 -17.79 -6.09
CA PHE A 86 -0.19 -17.33 -6.96
C PHE A 86 -0.36 -18.21 -8.20
N ALA A 87 -1.55 -18.19 -8.77
CA ALA A 87 -1.88 -18.73 -10.08
C ALA A 87 -2.11 -17.59 -11.07
N PRO A 88 -1.69 -17.73 -12.34
CA PRO A 88 -2.01 -16.75 -13.37
C PRO A 88 -3.53 -16.57 -13.54
N VAL A 89 -3.95 -15.31 -13.70
CA VAL A 89 -5.36 -14.96 -13.92
C VAL A 89 -5.48 -14.25 -15.27
N LYS A 90 -6.12 -14.91 -16.23
CA LYS A 90 -6.44 -14.32 -17.53
C LYS A 90 -7.79 -13.61 -17.41
N SER A 91 -7.76 -12.29 -17.30
CA SER A 91 -8.96 -11.45 -17.23
C SER A 91 -8.75 -10.17 -18.05
N LYS A 92 -9.53 -10.04 -19.12
CA LYS A 92 -9.53 -8.82 -19.93
C LYS A 92 -9.91 -7.58 -19.09
N THR A 93 -10.78 -7.76 -18.11
CA THR A 93 -11.18 -6.69 -17.16
C THR A 93 -9.97 -6.19 -16.39
N LEU A 94 -9.22 -7.08 -15.73
CA LEU A 94 -8.04 -6.70 -14.95
C LEU A 94 -6.93 -6.11 -15.83
N GLU A 95 -6.68 -6.73 -17.00
CA GLU A 95 -5.66 -6.28 -17.93
C GLU A 95 -5.94 -4.89 -18.50
N THR A 96 -7.21 -4.57 -18.76
CA THR A 96 -7.63 -3.28 -19.33
C THR A 96 -7.70 -2.18 -18.28
N ARG A 97 -8.13 -2.52 -17.06
CA ARG A 97 -8.40 -1.53 -16.01
C ARG A 97 -7.16 -1.17 -15.19
N ILE A 98 -6.25 -2.13 -14.99
CA ILE A 98 -5.07 -1.93 -14.14
C ILE A 98 -3.84 -1.70 -15.03
N PRO A 99 -3.14 -0.56 -14.90
CA PRO A 99 -1.93 -0.27 -15.67
C PRO A 99 -0.86 -1.36 -15.53
N ALA A 100 -0.12 -1.64 -16.62
CA ALA A 100 0.85 -2.74 -16.65
C ALA A 100 1.95 -2.65 -15.57
N TYR A 101 2.37 -1.43 -15.18
CA TYR A 101 3.37 -1.24 -14.12
C TYR A 101 2.83 -1.52 -12.69
N LEU A 102 1.50 -1.72 -12.55
CA LEU A 102 0.81 -2.01 -11.29
C LEU A 102 0.30 -3.46 -11.21
N ARG A 103 0.70 -4.35 -12.10
CA ARG A 103 0.28 -5.75 -12.11
C ARG A 103 1.34 -6.67 -12.70
N THR A 104 1.15 -7.96 -12.48
CA THR A 104 1.78 -9.07 -13.21
C THR A 104 0.70 -9.97 -13.80
N ASP A 105 1.05 -11.17 -14.24
CA ASP A 105 0.07 -12.13 -14.74
C ASP A 105 -0.72 -12.83 -13.61
N ASP A 106 -0.26 -12.75 -12.37
CA ASP A 106 -0.77 -13.52 -11.24
C ASP A 106 -1.15 -12.68 -10.01
N TRP A 107 -0.80 -11.39 -9.97
CA TRP A 107 -1.29 -10.46 -8.96
C TRP A 107 -1.53 -9.05 -9.51
N PHE A 108 -2.39 -8.31 -8.84
CA PHE A 108 -2.93 -7.03 -9.26
C PHE A 108 -2.97 -6.04 -8.12
N SER A 109 -2.63 -4.78 -8.40
CA SER A 109 -2.83 -3.68 -7.47
C SER A 109 -4.28 -3.18 -7.52
N PHE A 110 -4.84 -2.78 -6.37
CA PHE A 110 -6.20 -2.27 -6.29
C PHE A 110 -6.30 -0.87 -5.69
N SER A 111 -5.29 -0.43 -4.95
CA SER A 111 -5.17 0.95 -4.48
C SER A 111 -3.69 1.34 -4.38
N SER A 112 -3.43 2.64 -4.41
CA SER A 112 -2.08 3.19 -4.29
C SER A 112 -1.99 4.30 -3.25
N ARG A 113 -0.80 4.47 -2.68
CA ARG A 113 -0.43 5.55 -1.77
C ARG A 113 0.98 6.02 -2.05
N ALA A 114 1.21 7.30 -1.83
CA ALA A 114 2.50 7.92 -2.06
C ALA A 114 3.28 8.12 -0.75
N ARG A 115 4.60 8.07 -0.82
CA ARG A 115 5.49 8.40 0.28
C ARG A 115 5.86 9.88 0.18
N VAL A 116 5.20 10.73 0.96
CA VAL A 116 5.39 12.19 0.93
C VAL A 116 6.40 12.65 1.98
N ILE A 117 6.94 13.85 1.78
CA ILE A 117 7.68 14.58 2.82
C ILE A 117 6.71 15.58 3.46
N VAL A 118 6.55 15.47 4.76
CA VAL A 118 5.81 16.43 5.59
C VAL A 118 6.82 17.42 6.17
N TYR A 119 6.52 18.71 6.15
CA TYR A 119 7.42 19.74 6.65
C TYR A 119 6.72 20.74 7.57
N ASN A 120 7.46 21.32 8.51
CA ASN A 120 6.98 22.38 9.38
C ASN A 120 7.05 23.73 8.64
N LYS A 121 5.88 24.37 8.46
CA LYS A 121 5.77 25.63 7.72
C LYS A 121 6.53 26.81 8.34
N ALA A 122 6.80 26.76 9.66
CA ALA A 122 7.50 27.83 10.36
C ALA A 122 9.02 27.73 10.23
N THR A 123 9.58 26.50 10.08
CA THR A 123 11.02 26.27 10.14
C THR A 123 11.64 25.90 8.80
N ILE A 124 10.91 25.29 7.89
CA ILE A 124 11.39 24.89 6.56
C ILE A 124 10.90 25.88 5.51
N LYS A 125 11.85 26.51 4.81
CA LYS A 125 11.54 27.49 3.75
C LYS A 125 11.00 26.79 2.50
N ALA A 126 10.14 27.48 1.76
CA ALA A 126 9.64 27.01 0.47
C ALA A 126 10.80 26.69 -0.48
N GLY A 127 10.80 25.48 -1.07
CA GLY A 127 11.82 25.03 -2.01
C GLY A 127 13.12 24.53 -1.38
N GLN A 128 13.28 24.57 -0.05
CA GLN A 128 14.46 24.01 0.65
C GLN A 128 14.53 22.48 0.51
N VAL A 129 13.39 21.83 0.42
CA VAL A 129 13.26 20.38 0.21
C VAL A 129 12.34 20.15 -0.98
N ARG A 130 12.78 19.37 -1.96
CA ARG A 130 12.02 19.03 -3.18
C ARG A 130 12.08 17.56 -3.54
N ASN A 131 13.12 16.87 -3.10
CA ASN A 131 13.41 15.51 -3.48
C ASN A 131 13.74 14.66 -2.25
N TYR A 132 13.66 13.34 -2.39
CA TYR A 132 14.14 12.45 -1.32
C TYR A 132 15.63 12.66 -1.04
N ALA A 133 16.41 12.98 -2.07
CA ALA A 133 17.85 13.26 -1.93
C ALA A 133 18.14 14.40 -0.94
N ASP A 134 17.25 15.39 -0.87
CA ASP A 134 17.43 16.55 0.00
C ASP A 134 17.40 16.20 1.49
N LEU A 135 16.75 15.07 1.86
CA LEU A 135 16.73 14.60 3.25
C LEU A 135 18.14 14.22 3.78
N ALA A 136 19.08 13.95 2.88
CA ALA A 136 20.47 13.67 3.22
C ALA A 136 21.36 14.93 3.22
N ASN A 137 20.81 16.11 2.89
CA ASN A 137 21.57 17.36 2.86
C ASN A 137 21.93 17.79 4.30
N PRO A 138 23.22 18.12 4.60
CA PRO A 138 23.64 18.58 5.91
C PRO A 138 22.89 19.82 6.45
N ALA A 139 22.26 20.61 5.58
CA ALA A 139 21.41 21.73 5.97
C ALA A 139 20.16 21.29 6.78
N LEU A 140 19.83 20.00 6.76
CA LEU A 140 18.74 19.42 7.55
C LEU A 140 19.24 18.69 8.83
N ARG A 141 20.45 18.99 9.31
CA ARG A 141 20.98 18.37 10.51
C ARG A 141 20.07 18.60 11.72
N ASN A 142 19.74 17.52 12.44
CA ASN A 142 18.80 17.51 13.55
C ASN A 142 17.38 17.97 13.17
N GLN A 143 16.98 17.75 11.90
CA GLN A 143 15.68 18.18 11.40
C GLN A 143 14.81 17.03 10.88
N VAL A 144 15.33 15.81 10.75
CA VAL A 144 14.63 14.71 10.10
C VAL A 144 14.07 13.74 11.13
N CYS A 145 12.80 13.39 11.00
CA CYS A 145 12.15 12.31 11.74
C CYS A 145 11.61 11.24 10.79
N ILE A 146 11.79 9.99 11.16
CA ILE A 146 11.19 8.85 10.47
C ILE A 146 10.77 7.77 11.46
N ARG A 147 9.94 6.84 11.01
CA ARG A 147 9.67 5.59 11.70
C ARG A 147 10.85 4.61 11.52
N SER A 148 10.79 3.42 12.17
CA SER A 148 11.81 2.37 12.05
C SER A 148 12.24 2.13 10.59
N GLY A 149 13.56 1.94 10.39
CA GLY A 149 14.14 1.58 9.09
C GLY A 149 13.65 0.21 8.59
N SER A 150 13.46 -0.75 9.48
CA SER A 150 12.96 -2.09 9.15
C SER A 150 11.49 -2.13 8.72
N HIS A 151 10.77 -1.00 8.86
CA HIS A 151 9.38 -0.96 8.47
C HIS A 151 9.22 -1.04 6.93
N PRO A 152 8.26 -1.83 6.41
CA PRO A 152 8.07 -2.03 4.98
C PRO A 152 8.03 -0.74 4.15
N TYR A 153 7.45 0.36 4.66
CA TYR A 153 7.36 1.62 3.92
C TYR A 153 8.72 2.29 3.66
N ASN A 154 9.63 2.21 4.62
CA ASN A 154 10.98 2.75 4.45
C ASN A 154 11.84 1.82 3.61
N LEU A 155 11.69 0.50 3.76
CA LEU A 155 12.35 -0.49 2.89
C LEU A 155 11.90 -0.35 1.44
N SER A 156 10.61 -0.11 1.19
CA SER A 156 10.06 0.11 -0.14
C SER A 156 10.62 1.39 -0.79
N LEU A 157 10.68 2.51 -0.05
CA LEU A 157 11.32 3.74 -0.54
C LEU A 157 12.80 3.51 -0.84
N MET A 158 13.53 2.84 0.04
CA MET A 158 14.94 2.53 -0.16
C MET A 158 15.16 1.63 -1.38
N ALA A 159 14.30 0.63 -1.59
CA ALA A 159 14.32 -0.21 -2.78
C ALA A 159 14.11 0.61 -4.07
N SER A 160 13.20 1.58 -4.05
CA SER A 160 13.01 2.52 -5.18
C SER A 160 14.25 3.38 -5.42
N ILE A 161 14.90 3.89 -4.37
CA ILE A 161 16.14 4.68 -4.51
C ILE A 161 17.27 3.81 -5.09
N ILE A 162 17.41 2.54 -4.64
CA ILE A 162 18.37 1.60 -5.22
C ILE A 162 18.10 1.35 -6.69
N ALA A 163 16.85 1.16 -7.07
CA ALA A 163 16.45 0.90 -8.45
C ALA A 163 16.80 2.07 -9.39
N HIS A 164 16.61 3.32 -8.94
CA HIS A 164 16.87 4.51 -9.74
C HIS A 164 18.34 4.96 -9.73
N GLU A 165 19.02 4.86 -8.59
CA GLU A 165 20.32 5.49 -8.37
C GLU A 165 21.47 4.49 -8.19
N GLY A 166 21.17 3.22 -7.93
CA GLY A 166 22.13 2.18 -7.59
C GLY A 166 22.48 2.15 -6.09
N GLU A 167 23.05 1.02 -5.65
CA GLU A 167 23.32 0.73 -4.23
C GLU A 167 24.26 1.74 -3.57
N GLN A 168 25.32 2.18 -4.28
CA GLN A 168 26.32 3.09 -3.71
C GLN A 168 25.71 4.45 -3.35
N LYS A 169 24.94 5.04 -4.27
CA LYS A 169 24.27 6.33 -4.01
C LYS A 169 23.17 6.19 -2.97
N ALA A 170 22.44 5.09 -3.00
CA ALA A 170 21.41 4.78 -2.01
C ALA A 170 22.01 4.64 -0.60
N GLU A 171 23.17 4.00 -0.45
CA GLU A 171 23.87 3.93 0.84
C GLU A 171 24.37 5.31 1.29
N ALA A 172 24.93 6.10 0.39
CA ALA A 172 25.35 7.48 0.70
C ALA A 172 24.17 8.34 1.17
N TRP A 173 23.01 8.21 0.50
CA TRP A 173 21.77 8.85 0.92
C TRP A 173 21.34 8.40 2.31
N ALA A 174 21.34 7.09 2.60
CA ALA A 174 20.95 6.57 3.91
C ALA A 174 21.88 7.08 5.04
N ARG A 175 23.19 7.17 4.80
CA ARG A 175 24.15 7.76 5.76
C ARG A 175 23.85 9.23 6.04
N GLY A 176 23.60 10.02 5.00
CA GLY A 176 23.22 11.42 5.13
C GLY A 176 21.88 11.60 5.86
N LEU A 177 20.89 10.76 5.55
CA LEU A 177 19.60 10.75 6.22
C LEU A 177 19.77 10.51 7.74
N VAL A 178 20.51 9.47 8.12
CA VAL A 178 20.80 9.14 9.54
C VAL A 178 21.53 10.27 10.25
N ALA A 179 22.49 10.91 9.58
CA ALA A 179 23.23 12.05 10.14
C ALA A 179 22.34 13.28 10.42
N ASN A 180 21.17 13.35 9.78
CA ASN A 180 20.21 14.46 9.91
C ASN A 180 19.07 14.18 10.90
N PHE A 181 19.05 13.03 11.57
CA PHE A 181 17.98 12.71 12.51
C PHE A 181 17.94 13.68 13.69
N ALA A 182 16.74 14.20 13.97
CA ALA A 182 16.44 14.98 15.18
C ALA A 182 16.38 14.07 16.41
N ARG A 183 15.97 12.82 16.22
CA ARG A 183 15.86 11.78 17.24
C ARG A 183 15.96 10.38 16.63
N ALA A 184 16.17 9.38 17.46
CA ALA A 184 16.09 8.00 17.03
C ALA A 184 14.71 7.69 16.41
N PRO A 185 14.66 6.84 15.36
CA PRO A 185 13.42 6.40 14.74
C PRO A 185 12.45 5.78 15.76
N LYS A 186 11.21 6.23 15.79
CA LYS A 186 10.15 5.72 16.69
C LYS A 186 8.76 6.05 16.18
N GLY A 187 7.75 5.32 16.62
CA GLY A 187 6.34 5.56 16.32
C GLY A 187 5.95 5.28 14.86
N GLY A 188 4.73 5.59 14.51
CA GLY A 188 4.16 5.46 13.17
C GLY A 188 4.18 6.76 12.37
N ASP A 189 3.62 6.75 11.16
CA ASP A 189 3.61 7.94 10.29
C ASP A 189 2.79 9.10 10.88
N THR A 190 1.70 8.81 11.60
CA THR A 190 0.94 9.84 12.34
C THR A 190 1.80 10.53 13.39
N ASP A 191 2.65 9.76 14.10
CA ASP A 191 3.54 10.31 15.12
C ASP A 191 4.61 11.20 14.49
N GLN A 192 5.09 10.84 13.28
CA GLN A 192 6.03 11.68 12.53
C GLN A 192 5.37 13.02 12.16
N ILE A 193 4.14 13.00 11.64
CA ILE A 193 3.41 14.22 11.26
C ILE A 193 3.21 15.13 12.48
N LYS A 194 2.82 14.55 13.62
CA LYS A 194 2.63 15.30 14.88
C LYS A 194 3.94 15.85 15.42
N ALA A 195 5.05 15.10 15.32
CA ALA A 195 6.38 15.57 15.71
C ALA A 195 6.85 16.77 14.89
N VAL A 196 6.59 16.75 13.58
CA VAL A 196 6.85 17.91 12.69
C VAL A 196 6.01 19.11 13.11
N ALA A 197 4.72 18.93 13.37
CA ALA A 197 3.83 20.01 13.80
C ALA A 197 4.25 20.63 15.13
N ALA A 198 4.76 19.81 16.05
CA ALA A 198 5.25 20.24 17.35
C ALA A 198 6.65 20.88 17.31
N GLY A 199 7.32 20.88 16.16
CA GLY A 199 8.67 21.43 16.03
C GLY A 199 9.79 20.52 16.57
N GLU A 200 9.50 19.25 16.90
CA GLU A 200 10.54 18.26 17.24
C GLU A 200 11.42 17.95 16.02
N CYS A 201 10.86 18.03 14.83
CA CYS A 201 11.54 17.85 13.54
C CYS A 201 11.09 18.94 12.55
N GLY A 202 11.95 19.31 11.63
CA GLY A 202 11.60 20.19 10.50
C GLY A 202 10.88 19.44 9.39
N VAL A 203 11.27 18.17 9.13
CA VAL A 203 10.71 17.32 8.09
C VAL A 203 10.56 15.88 8.54
N ALA A 204 9.62 15.18 7.90
CA ALA A 204 9.44 13.74 8.11
C ALA A 204 8.93 13.04 6.85
N LEU A 205 9.13 11.72 6.78
CA LEU A 205 8.51 10.85 5.79
C LEU A 205 7.20 10.27 6.33
N ALA A 206 6.13 10.35 5.53
CA ALA A 206 4.84 9.74 5.84
C ALA A 206 4.13 9.23 4.58
N ASN A 207 3.26 8.25 4.71
CA ASN A 207 2.36 7.90 3.62
C ASN A 207 1.19 8.89 3.55
N SER A 208 0.81 9.23 2.35
CA SER A 208 -0.20 10.24 2.03
C SER A 208 -1.55 10.03 2.70
N TYR A 209 -1.99 8.79 2.86
CA TYR A 209 -3.28 8.50 3.48
C TYR A 209 -3.34 8.83 4.98
N TYR A 210 -2.19 8.86 5.70
CA TYR A 210 -2.15 9.37 7.08
C TYR A 210 -2.38 10.87 7.13
N VAL A 211 -1.83 11.60 6.17
CA VAL A 211 -2.06 13.04 6.02
C VAL A 211 -3.54 13.31 5.75
N ALA A 212 -4.10 12.63 4.74
CA ALA A 212 -5.51 12.77 4.38
C ALA A 212 -6.45 12.38 5.55
N ARG A 213 -6.08 11.38 6.35
CA ARG A 213 -6.82 11.00 7.55
C ARG A 213 -6.85 12.12 8.60
N LEU A 214 -5.70 12.75 8.86
CA LEU A 214 -5.63 13.89 9.79
C LEU A 214 -6.41 15.11 9.27
N MET A 215 -6.38 15.36 7.95
CA MET A 215 -7.15 16.43 7.32
C MET A 215 -8.67 16.24 7.47
N ARG A 216 -9.14 14.99 7.48
CA ARG A 216 -10.56 14.63 7.65
C ARG A 216 -10.99 14.53 9.11
N SER A 217 -10.07 14.65 10.04
CA SER A 217 -10.35 14.52 11.48
C SER A 217 -11.07 15.76 12.01
N ASP A 218 -12.09 15.53 12.83
CA ASP A 218 -12.79 16.61 13.55
C ASP A 218 -12.11 17.00 14.85
N LYS A 219 -11.08 16.26 15.30
CA LYS A 219 -10.35 16.51 16.52
C LYS A 219 -9.56 17.80 16.43
N ALA A 220 -9.68 18.67 17.44
CA ALA A 220 -9.00 19.97 17.49
C ALA A 220 -7.46 19.84 17.34
N ASP A 221 -6.86 18.82 17.98
CA ASP A 221 -5.42 18.56 17.90
C ASP A 221 -4.96 18.16 16.50
N ASP A 222 -5.75 17.40 15.76
CA ASP A 222 -5.43 17.02 14.39
C ASP A 222 -5.55 18.23 13.45
N LYS A 223 -6.56 19.08 13.64
CA LYS A 223 -6.70 20.34 12.90
C LYS A 223 -5.51 21.28 13.17
N LYS A 224 -5.09 21.41 14.44
CA LYS A 224 -3.89 22.18 14.82
C LYS A 224 -2.62 21.61 14.17
N THR A 225 -2.48 20.28 14.17
CA THR A 225 -1.37 19.59 13.51
C THR A 225 -1.33 19.94 12.02
N MET A 226 -2.45 19.81 11.31
CA MET A 226 -2.51 20.07 9.88
C MET A 226 -2.32 21.54 9.49
N ALA A 227 -2.69 22.49 10.37
CA ALA A 227 -2.42 23.91 10.16
C ALA A 227 -0.91 24.22 10.18
N ALA A 228 -0.13 23.54 11.03
CA ALA A 228 1.30 23.76 11.20
C ALA A 228 2.19 23.10 10.11
N VAL A 229 1.68 22.06 9.42
CA VAL A 229 2.48 21.31 8.45
C VAL A 229 2.06 21.57 7.02
N GLY A 230 3.02 21.39 6.11
CA GLY A 230 2.80 21.32 4.67
C GLY A 230 3.29 19.98 4.12
N ILE A 231 3.00 19.73 2.84
CA ILE A 231 3.35 18.48 2.16
C ILE A 231 4.16 18.81 0.92
N ILE A 232 5.17 18.00 0.69
CA ILE A 232 5.98 18.03 -0.52
C ILE A 232 5.78 16.70 -1.24
N TRP A 233 5.48 16.77 -2.53
CA TRP A 233 5.57 15.66 -3.47
C TRP A 233 7.01 15.56 -3.94
N PRO A 234 7.80 14.55 -3.48
CA PRO A 234 9.21 14.49 -3.87
C PRO A 234 9.41 14.13 -5.34
N ASN A 235 10.56 14.47 -5.87
CA ASN A 235 11.06 14.02 -7.18
C ASN A 235 10.18 14.40 -8.39
N GLN A 236 9.41 15.49 -8.32
CA GLN A 236 8.46 15.86 -9.38
C GLN A 236 9.13 16.20 -10.72
N THR A 237 10.39 16.62 -10.70
CA THR A 237 11.20 16.93 -11.90
C THR A 237 12.04 15.73 -12.39
N THR A 238 12.04 14.62 -11.66
CA THR A 238 12.84 13.41 -11.95
C THR A 238 11.93 12.18 -12.09
N SER A 239 12.13 11.14 -11.28
CA SER A 239 11.36 9.88 -11.34
C SER A 239 9.88 10.01 -10.98
N GLY A 240 9.52 11.03 -10.22
CA GLY A 240 8.20 11.14 -9.58
C GLY A 240 8.22 10.65 -8.13
N THR A 241 7.12 10.87 -7.44
CA THR A 241 6.97 10.45 -6.05
C THR A 241 6.81 8.95 -5.94
N HIS A 242 7.61 8.32 -5.07
CA HIS A 242 7.49 6.89 -4.79
C HIS A 242 6.07 6.51 -4.36
N ILE A 243 5.53 5.49 -4.99
CA ILE A 243 4.24 4.90 -4.65
C ILE A 243 4.40 3.46 -4.17
N ASN A 244 3.48 3.02 -3.35
CA ASN A 244 3.30 1.63 -2.99
C ASN A 244 1.82 1.27 -3.15
N VAL A 245 1.49 0.00 -3.16
CA VAL A 245 0.16 -0.48 -3.50
C VAL A 245 -0.37 -1.45 -2.45
N SER A 246 -1.70 -1.53 -2.36
CA SER A 246 -2.38 -2.69 -1.85
C SER A 246 -2.88 -3.51 -3.02
N GLY A 247 -2.76 -4.81 -2.94
CA GLY A 247 -3.12 -5.69 -4.04
C GLY A 247 -3.30 -7.13 -3.60
N GLY A 248 -3.54 -8.00 -4.56
CA GLY A 248 -3.72 -9.42 -4.29
C GLY A 248 -3.73 -10.26 -5.54
N GLY A 249 -3.79 -11.56 -5.36
CA GLY A 249 -3.85 -12.55 -6.41
C GLY A 249 -4.61 -13.79 -5.99
N MET A 250 -5.02 -14.56 -6.98
CA MET A 250 -5.62 -15.87 -6.77
C MET A 250 -4.52 -16.86 -6.35
N LEU A 251 -4.76 -17.61 -5.29
CA LEU A 251 -3.80 -18.61 -4.83
C LEU A 251 -3.77 -19.83 -5.76
N LYS A 252 -2.60 -20.44 -5.86
CA LYS A 252 -2.31 -21.55 -6.78
C LYS A 252 -3.28 -22.72 -6.61
N TYR A 253 -3.62 -23.04 -5.38
CA TYR A 253 -4.48 -24.15 -5.01
C TYR A 253 -5.89 -23.70 -4.61
N ALA A 254 -6.30 -22.51 -4.99
CA ALA A 254 -7.64 -21.97 -4.71
C ALA A 254 -8.75 -22.98 -5.03
N PRO A 255 -9.56 -23.39 -4.07
CA PRO A 255 -10.68 -24.30 -4.33
C PRO A 255 -11.83 -23.65 -5.10
N HIS A 256 -12.03 -22.32 -4.96
CA HIS A 256 -13.12 -21.58 -5.58
C HIS A 256 -12.62 -20.56 -6.62
N LYS A 257 -11.92 -21.04 -7.66
CA LYS A 257 -11.22 -20.17 -8.66
C LYS A 257 -12.13 -19.15 -9.33
N GLU A 258 -13.35 -19.54 -9.68
CA GLU A 258 -14.33 -18.62 -10.31
C GLU A 258 -14.72 -17.47 -9.35
N ALA A 259 -14.96 -17.78 -8.08
CA ALA A 259 -15.23 -16.77 -7.06
C ALA A 259 -14.02 -15.85 -6.84
N ALA A 260 -12.81 -16.40 -6.86
CA ALA A 260 -11.57 -15.65 -6.75
C ALA A 260 -11.41 -14.65 -7.91
N VAL A 261 -11.60 -15.08 -9.15
CA VAL A 261 -11.52 -14.20 -10.32
C VAL A 261 -12.59 -13.09 -10.25
N LYS A 262 -13.84 -13.45 -9.96
CA LYS A 262 -14.93 -12.45 -9.78
C LYS A 262 -14.60 -11.42 -8.71
N PHE A 263 -14.00 -11.85 -7.60
CA PHE A 263 -13.60 -10.93 -6.53
C PHE A 263 -12.46 -10.00 -6.97
N LEU A 264 -11.42 -10.49 -7.64
CA LEU A 264 -10.34 -9.65 -8.16
C LEU A 264 -10.88 -8.64 -9.20
N GLU A 265 -11.76 -9.06 -10.10
CA GLU A 265 -12.41 -8.16 -11.05
C GLU A 265 -13.28 -7.10 -10.36
N TYR A 266 -14.02 -7.50 -9.31
CA TYR A 266 -14.78 -6.57 -8.49
C TYR A 266 -13.88 -5.52 -7.82
N LEU A 267 -12.72 -5.92 -7.28
CA LEU A 267 -11.78 -4.97 -6.68
C LEU A 267 -11.26 -3.92 -7.68
N ALA A 268 -11.25 -4.25 -8.97
CA ALA A 268 -10.95 -3.31 -10.05
C ALA A 268 -12.18 -2.53 -10.56
N SER A 269 -13.39 -2.76 -10.05
CA SER A 269 -14.60 -2.02 -10.45
C SER A 269 -14.57 -0.57 -9.97
N ASP A 270 -15.36 0.30 -10.61
CA ASP A 270 -15.48 1.70 -10.19
C ASP A 270 -15.93 1.84 -8.75
N GLU A 271 -16.82 0.97 -8.32
CA GLU A 271 -17.39 0.94 -6.98
C GLU A 271 -16.33 0.60 -5.93
N ALA A 272 -15.61 -0.50 -6.12
CA ALA A 272 -14.54 -0.90 -5.22
C ALA A 272 -13.42 0.15 -5.16
N GLN A 273 -13.06 0.74 -6.29
CA GLN A 273 -12.08 1.80 -6.36
C GLN A 273 -12.50 3.07 -5.60
N ARG A 274 -13.81 3.38 -5.58
CA ARG A 274 -14.35 4.46 -4.73
C ARG A 274 -14.24 4.13 -3.25
N TYR A 275 -14.53 2.89 -2.82
CA TYR A 275 -14.35 2.46 -1.42
C TYR A 275 -12.91 2.66 -0.94
N PHE A 276 -11.91 2.30 -1.74
CA PHE A 276 -10.51 2.53 -1.37
C PHE A 276 -10.18 4.01 -1.20
N ALA A 277 -10.68 4.86 -2.07
CA ALA A 277 -10.39 6.29 -2.01
C ALA A 277 -11.17 7.01 -0.91
N GLU A 278 -12.46 6.77 -0.81
CA GLU A 278 -13.34 7.50 0.10
C GLU A 278 -13.23 6.96 1.54
N GLY A 279 -13.03 5.64 1.70
CA GLY A 279 -12.86 5.00 3.00
C GLY A 279 -11.43 5.11 3.53
N ASN A 280 -10.43 4.75 2.73
CA ASN A 280 -9.06 4.58 3.19
C ASN A 280 -8.12 5.73 2.80
N ASN A 281 -8.60 6.72 2.02
CA ASN A 281 -7.79 7.83 1.49
C ASN A 281 -6.61 7.34 0.62
N GLU A 282 -6.80 6.25 -0.11
CA GLU A 282 -5.85 5.71 -1.08
C GLU A 282 -6.30 6.10 -2.50
N TRP A 283 -5.35 6.34 -3.41
CA TRP A 283 -5.71 6.62 -4.80
C TRP A 283 -6.16 5.35 -5.50
N PRO A 284 -7.20 5.45 -6.35
CA PRO A 284 -7.56 4.38 -7.27
C PRO A 284 -6.39 4.03 -8.18
N VAL A 285 -6.26 2.76 -8.54
CA VAL A 285 -5.33 2.33 -9.60
C VAL A 285 -5.97 2.41 -10.98
N VAL A 286 -7.29 2.46 -11.04
CA VAL A 286 -8.07 2.63 -12.28
C VAL A 286 -8.23 4.12 -12.56
N ALA A 287 -7.49 4.63 -13.53
CA ALA A 287 -7.38 6.07 -13.80
C ALA A 287 -8.70 6.75 -14.20
N SER A 288 -9.66 6.01 -14.76
CA SER A 288 -10.97 6.54 -15.17
C SER A 288 -11.93 6.79 -14.00
N VAL A 289 -11.63 6.26 -12.81
CA VAL A 289 -12.52 6.36 -11.66
C VAL A 289 -12.43 7.74 -11.03
N LYS A 290 -13.55 8.43 -11.00
CA LYS A 290 -13.70 9.69 -10.29
C LYS A 290 -14.11 9.41 -8.84
N VAL A 291 -13.35 9.96 -7.90
CA VAL A 291 -13.59 9.84 -6.46
C VAL A 291 -14.01 11.18 -5.87
N ARG A 292 -14.71 11.14 -4.74
CA ARG A 292 -15.09 12.33 -3.96
C ARG A 292 -14.39 12.26 -2.60
N ASN A 293 -13.14 12.70 -2.57
CA ASN A 293 -12.41 12.79 -1.32
C ASN A 293 -11.74 14.18 -1.22
N PRO A 294 -12.37 15.14 -0.53
CA PRO A 294 -11.84 16.51 -0.42
C PRO A 294 -10.41 16.57 0.13
N ALA A 295 -10.01 15.60 0.98
CA ALA A 295 -8.65 15.57 1.49
C ALA A 295 -7.65 15.17 0.39
N LEU A 296 -7.95 14.13 -0.42
CA LEU A 296 -7.10 13.77 -1.56
C LEU A 296 -7.09 14.89 -2.62
N ASP A 297 -8.25 15.48 -2.89
CA ASP A 297 -8.38 16.57 -3.86
C ASP A 297 -7.53 17.78 -3.46
N SER A 298 -7.50 18.11 -2.15
CA SER A 298 -6.71 19.23 -1.61
C SER A 298 -5.20 18.98 -1.62
N LEU A 299 -4.76 17.72 -1.71
CA LEU A 299 -3.36 17.38 -1.90
C LEU A 299 -2.86 17.67 -3.32
N GLY A 300 -3.77 17.92 -4.25
CA GLY A 300 -3.47 18.25 -5.64
C GLY A 300 -3.00 17.04 -6.46
N THR A 301 -2.52 17.33 -7.67
CA THR A 301 -1.96 16.32 -8.58
C THR A 301 -0.45 16.21 -8.42
N PHE A 302 0.10 15.05 -8.67
CA PHE A 302 1.53 14.81 -8.62
C PHE A 302 1.95 13.79 -9.67
N LYS A 303 3.22 13.84 -10.07
CA LYS A 303 3.84 12.82 -10.90
C LYS A 303 4.17 11.61 -10.04
N MET A 304 3.52 10.48 -10.32
CA MET A 304 3.83 9.19 -9.69
C MET A 304 5.10 8.59 -10.31
N ASP A 305 5.89 7.91 -9.49
CA ASP A 305 6.94 7.03 -10.00
C ASP A 305 6.28 5.84 -10.70
N THR A 306 6.69 5.59 -11.94
CA THR A 306 6.18 4.48 -12.77
C THR A 306 7.11 3.28 -12.79
N LEU A 307 8.07 3.21 -11.86
CA LEU A 307 8.84 1.98 -11.64
C LEU A 307 7.88 0.80 -11.42
N PRO A 308 8.03 -0.31 -12.19
CA PRO A 308 7.17 -1.48 -11.97
C PRO A 308 7.21 -1.90 -10.51
N VAL A 309 6.04 -1.88 -9.85
CA VAL A 309 5.98 -2.09 -8.38
C VAL A 309 6.51 -3.47 -7.96
N GLY A 310 6.44 -4.48 -8.84
CA GLY A 310 7.05 -5.79 -8.61
C GLY A 310 8.57 -5.74 -8.47
N SER A 311 9.26 -4.78 -9.11
CA SER A 311 10.71 -4.66 -9.03
C SER A 311 11.21 -4.22 -7.65
N LEU A 312 10.36 -3.65 -6.80
CA LEU A 312 10.73 -3.26 -5.43
C LEU A 312 11.17 -4.46 -4.57
N ALA A 313 10.63 -5.64 -4.82
CA ALA A 313 11.02 -6.86 -4.11
C ALA A 313 12.49 -7.23 -4.35
N MET A 314 12.97 -7.06 -5.58
CA MET A 314 14.36 -7.39 -5.97
C MET A 314 15.40 -6.64 -5.13
N TYR A 315 15.05 -5.46 -4.63
CA TYR A 315 15.95 -4.61 -3.86
C TYR A 315 15.66 -4.59 -2.36
N ARG A 316 14.59 -5.26 -1.89
CA ARG A 316 14.17 -5.22 -0.49
C ARG A 316 15.23 -5.75 0.47
N ALA A 317 15.83 -6.90 0.16
CA ALA A 317 16.91 -7.48 0.99
C ALA A 317 18.14 -6.54 1.04
N LYS A 318 18.51 -5.96 -0.09
CA LYS A 318 19.59 -4.98 -0.19
C LYS A 318 19.28 -3.71 0.61
N ALA A 319 18.03 -3.23 0.55
CA ALA A 319 17.58 -2.08 1.33
C ALA A 319 17.75 -2.32 2.83
N GLN A 320 17.39 -3.51 3.33
CA GLN A 320 17.58 -3.89 4.73
C GLN A 320 19.08 -3.92 5.09
N VAL A 321 19.91 -4.57 4.28
CA VAL A 321 21.37 -4.64 4.52
C VAL A 321 21.99 -3.25 4.58
N ILE A 322 21.60 -2.32 3.70
CA ILE A 322 22.10 -0.95 3.73
C ILE A 322 21.65 -0.24 5.00
N PHE A 323 20.38 -0.34 5.39
CA PHE A 323 19.89 0.29 6.61
C PHE A 323 20.57 -0.26 7.86
N ASP A 324 20.79 -1.57 7.94
CA ASP A 324 21.54 -2.18 9.06
C ASP A 324 22.97 -1.65 9.13
N ARG A 325 23.65 -1.54 7.98
CA ARG A 325 25.04 -1.04 7.87
C ARG A 325 25.16 0.42 8.31
N VAL A 326 24.17 1.25 8.03
CA VAL A 326 24.16 2.66 8.44
C VAL A 326 23.56 2.90 9.82
N GLY A 327 23.14 1.84 10.53
CA GLY A 327 22.56 1.91 11.87
C GLY A 327 21.12 2.38 11.91
N LEU A 328 20.39 2.32 10.81
CA LEU A 328 18.97 2.67 10.73
C LEU A 328 18.11 1.43 11.05
N ARG A 329 17.65 1.31 12.28
CA ARG A 329 16.85 0.22 12.80
C ARG A 329 15.41 0.61 13.10
#